data_729a68298f65f17fc1cb08a39a9fa9ed
#
_entry.id   729a68298f65f17fc1cb08a39a9fa9ed
#
_cell.length_a   1.000
_cell.length_b   1.000
_cell.length_c   1.000
_cell.angle_alpha   90.00
_cell.angle_beta   90.00
_cell.angle_gamma   90.00
#
_symmetry.space_group_name_H-M   'P 1'
#
loop_
_entity.id
_entity.type
_entity.pdbx_description
1 polymer ?
#
loop_
_entity_poly.entity_id
_entity_poly.type
_entity_poly.pdbx_seq_one_letter_code
_entity_poly.pdbx_strand_id
1 'polypeptide(L)' 'MGLAQYQIVSQGDEWGILHDGEVKNTYATKEAAFEAAVAAASLAIREGHEVHVSVPDRSSGNQTALGAKD' A
#
# COMPACT_ATOMS: atom_id res chain seq x y z
N MET A 1 13.14 13.39 -5.75
CA MET A 1 12.02 12.74 -6.23
C MET A 1 12.31 11.30 -6.58
N GLY A 2 11.40 10.49 -6.51
CA GLY A 2 11.54 9.10 -6.75
C GLY A 2 10.18 8.46 -6.76
N LEU A 3 10.17 7.17 -6.66
CA LEU A 3 8.93 6.40 -6.67
C LEU A 3 8.79 5.70 -5.34
N ALA A 4 7.68 5.96 -4.66
CA ALA A 4 7.35 5.28 -3.42
C ALA A 4 6.22 4.29 -3.72
N GLN A 5 6.46 3.03 -3.48
CA GLN A 5 5.47 2.00 -3.72
C GLN A 5 5.08 1.34 -2.42
N TYR A 6 3.80 1.23 -2.19
CA TYR A 6 3.26 0.58 -1.02
C TYR A 6 2.30 -0.49 -1.49
N GLN A 7 2.49 -1.69 -0.99
CA GLN A 7 1.69 -2.82 -1.42
C GLN A 7 1.08 -3.48 -0.20
N ILE A 8 -0.22 -3.66 -0.21
CA ILE A 8 -0.89 -4.34 0.89
C ILE A 8 -0.75 -5.83 0.65
N VAL A 9 -0.22 -6.53 1.64
CA VAL A 9 0.06 -7.96 1.48
C VAL A 9 -0.55 -8.73 2.64
N SER A 10 -0.89 -9.97 2.36
CA SER A 10 -1.44 -10.86 3.37
C SER A 10 -0.29 -11.40 4.22
N GLN A 11 -0.47 -11.37 5.53
CA GLN A 11 0.52 -11.86 6.48
C GLN A 11 -0.17 -12.79 7.46
N GLY A 12 -0.34 -14.04 7.08
CA GLY A 12 -1.08 -14.97 7.91
C GLY A 12 -2.49 -14.49 8.09
N ASP A 13 -2.89 -14.23 9.32
CA ASP A 13 -4.23 -13.75 9.61
C ASP A 13 -4.32 -12.23 9.55
N GLU A 14 -3.23 -11.57 9.23
CA GLU A 14 -3.19 -10.13 9.27
C GLU A 14 -2.77 -9.58 7.93
N TRP A 15 -2.73 -8.27 7.85
CA TRP A 15 -2.35 -7.58 6.62
C TRP A 15 -1.19 -6.65 6.89
N GLY A 16 -0.25 -6.62 5.98
CA GLY A 16 0.92 -5.78 6.14
C GLY A 16 1.08 -4.84 4.97
N ILE A 17 2.05 -3.95 5.11
CA ILE A 17 2.40 -3.02 4.05
C ILE A 17 3.82 -3.33 3.61
N LEU A 18 3.96 -3.73 2.36
CA LEU A 18 5.27 -4.00 1.79
C LEU A 18 5.79 -2.70 1.17
N HIS A 19 6.95 -2.28 1.63
CA HIS A 19 7.57 -1.05 1.15
C HIS A 19 9.07 -1.25 1.17
N ASP A 20 9.72 -0.99 0.07
CA ASP A 20 11.17 -1.16 -0.07
C ASP A 20 11.61 -2.57 0.29
N GLY A 21 10.81 -3.54 -0.07
CA GLY A 21 11.17 -4.94 0.15
C GLY A 21 10.94 -5.43 1.57
N GLU A 22 10.33 -4.62 2.42
CA GLU A 22 10.06 -5.01 3.80
C GLU A 22 8.61 -4.80 4.16
N VAL A 23 8.10 -5.72 4.97
CA VAL A 23 6.79 -5.54 5.57
C VAL A 23 7.00 -4.93 6.94
N LYS A 24 6.54 -3.71 7.12
CA LYS A 24 6.88 -2.95 8.31
C LYS A 24 5.95 -3.16 9.47
N ASN A 25 4.67 -3.20 9.22
CA ASN A 25 3.67 -3.31 10.28
C ASN A 25 2.60 -4.27 9.83
N THR A 26 1.83 -4.77 10.79
CA THR A 26 0.69 -5.60 10.43
C THR A 26 -0.57 -5.02 11.06
N TYR A 27 -1.68 -5.31 10.43
CA TYR A 27 -2.97 -4.76 10.80
C TYR A 27 -4.00 -5.87 10.73
N ALA A 28 -5.04 -5.74 11.52
CA ALA A 28 -6.04 -6.80 11.60
C ALA A 28 -6.88 -6.90 10.34
N THR A 29 -7.05 -5.79 9.61
CA THR A 29 -7.88 -5.80 8.41
C THR A 29 -7.15 -5.18 7.26
N LYS A 30 -7.61 -5.52 6.06
CA LYS A 30 -7.05 -4.94 4.86
C LYS A 30 -7.29 -3.44 4.80
N GLU A 31 -8.45 -3.00 5.23
CA GLU A 31 -8.77 -1.57 5.24
C GLU A 31 -7.83 -0.80 6.16
N ALA A 32 -7.51 -1.36 7.32
CA ALA A 32 -6.62 -0.67 8.24
C ALA A 32 -5.23 -0.55 7.63
N ALA A 33 -4.76 -1.60 6.98
CA ALA A 33 -3.46 -1.54 6.32
C ALA A 33 -3.47 -0.51 5.20
N PHE A 34 -4.55 -0.48 4.43
CA PHE A 34 -4.67 0.48 3.35
C PHE A 34 -4.64 1.91 3.87
N GLU A 35 -5.37 2.17 4.95
CA GLU A 35 -5.40 3.53 5.50
C GLU A 35 -4.02 3.96 5.99
N ALA A 36 -3.29 3.03 6.61
CA ALA A 36 -1.95 3.34 7.04
C ALA A 36 -1.03 3.61 5.86
N ALA A 37 -1.19 2.85 4.78
CA ALA A 37 -0.38 3.07 3.59
C ALA A 37 -0.70 4.42 2.95
N VAL A 38 -1.95 4.81 2.96
CA VAL A 38 -2.35 6.10 2.42
C VAL A 38 -1.74 7.24 3.22
N ALA A 39 -1.69 7.09 4.54
CA ALA A 39 -1.06 8.12 5.36
C ALA A 39 0.42 8.26 5.02
N ALA A 40 1.11 7.14 4.84
CA ALA A 40 2.51 7.19 4.46
C ALA A 40 2.68 7.77 3.05
N ALA A 41 1.79 7.38 2.14
CA ALA A 41 1.85 7.88 0.77
C ALA A 41 1.65 9.39 0.74
N SER A 42 0.80 9.89 1.61
CA SER A 42 0.54 11.32 1.67
C SER A 42 1.82 12.10 1.99
N LEU A 43 2.64 11.58 2.90
CA LEU A 43 3.92 12.21 3.19
C LEU A 43 4.85 12.17 2.00
N ALA A 44 4.89 11.04 1.30
CA ALA A 44 5.76 10.92 0.14
C ALA A 44 5.36 11.90 -0.95
N ILE A 45 4.06 12.10 -1.13
CA ILE A 45 3.58 13.07 -2.10
C ILE A 45 4.04 14.47 -1.73
N ARG A 46 3.98 14.81 -0.46
CA ARG A 46 4.43 16.12 -0.03
C ARG A 46 5.91 16.32 -0.26
N GLU A 47 6.66 15.25 -0.29
CA GLU A 47 8.10 15.33 -0.53
C GLU A 47 8.45 15.27 -1.99
N GLY A 48 7.45 15.24 -2.87
CA GLY A 48 7.71 15.31 -4.29
C GLY A 48 7.90 13.96 -4.96
N HIS A 49 7.56 12.87 -4.29
CA HIS A 49 7.70 11.54 -4.87
C HIS A 49 6.45 11.14 -5.62
N GLU A 50 6.65 10.34 -6.62
CA GLU A 50 5.53 9.64 -7.25
C GLU A 50 5.14 8.48 -6.34
N VAL A 51 3.86 8.22 -6.19
CA VAL A 51 3.39 7.23 -5.24
C VAL A 51 2.44 6.26 -5.89
N HIS A 52 2.64 4.98 -5.59
CA HIS A 52 1.72 3.92 -6.02
C HIS A 52 1.31 3.12 -4.80
N VAL A 53 0.03 2.93 -4.63
CA VAL A 53 -0.50 2.08 -3.56
C VAL A 53 -1.33 1.00 -4.23
N SER A 54 -1.00 -0.26 -3.98
CA SER A 54 -1.74 -1.35 -4.58
C SER A 54 -2.33 -2.25 -3.50
N VAL A 55 -3.52 -2.74 -3.78
CA VAL A 55 -4.28 -3.57 -2.86
C VAL A 55 -4.64 -4.85 -3.58
N PRO A 56 -4.40 -6.01 -2.98
CA PRO A 56 -4.72 -7.26 -3.66
C PRO A 56 -6.21 -7.44 -3.81
N ASP A 57 -6.56 -8.05 -4.91
CA ASP A 57 -7.92 -8.38 -5.21
C ASP A 57 -7.97 -9.89 -5.30
N ARG A 58 -8.95 -10.50 -4.65
CA ARG A 58 -8.95 -11.95 -4.59
C ARG A 58 -9.12 -12.59 -5.95
N SER A 59 -9.67 -11.89 -6.91
CA SER A 59 -9.88 -12.52 -8.19
C SER A 59 -8.81 -12.21 -9.21
N SER A 60 -8.15 -11.09 -9.11
CA SER A 60 -7.22 -10.69 -10.14
C SER A 60 -5.88 -10.22 -9.64
N GLY A 61 -5.65 -10.37 -8.36
CA GLY A 61 -4.39 -9.94 -7.80
C GLY A 61 -4.43 -8.50 -7.40
N ASN A 62 -3.44 -7.76 -7.80
CA ASN A 62 -3.29 -6.39 -7.33
C ASN A 62 -3.97 -5.40 -8.24
N GLN A 63 -4.54 -4.41 -7.61
CA GLN A 63 -5.07 -3.27 -8.33
C GLN A 63 -4.57 -2.02 -7.66
N THR A 64 -4.33 -1.00 -8.43
CA THR A 64 -3.91 0.26 -7.89
C THR A 64 -5.10 0.95 -7.25
N ALA A 65 -4.97 1.27 -5.99
CA ALA A 65 -6.07 1.87 -5.26
C ALA A 65 -6.12 3.38 -5.43
N LEU A 66 -4.97 4.00 -5.52
CA LEU A 66 -4.91 5.44 -5.71
C LEU A 66 -4.38 5.73 -7.09
N GLY A 67 -5.07 6.59 -7.78
CA GLY A 67 -4.67 6.96 -9.11
C GLY A 67 -5.04 5.94 -10.16
N ALA A 68 -5.76 4.94 -9.78
CA ALA A 68 -6.13 3.91 -10.70
C ALA A 68 -7.33 4.32 -11.48
N LYS A 69 -7.47 3.72 -12.45
CA LYS A 69 -8.57 3.82 -13.01
C LYS A 69 -9.18 2.70 -13.00
N ASP A 70 -9.68 2.36 -12.77
CA ASP A 70 -10.17 1.25 -12.71
C ASP A 70 -10.66 0.94 -13.44
#